data_544b1badfe40787e796353ae639340ad
#
_entry.id   544b1badfe40787e796353ae639340ad
#
_cell.length_a   1.000
_cell.length_b   1.000
_cell.length_c   1.000
_cell.angle_alpha   90.00
_cell.angle_beta   90.00
_cell.angle_gamma   90.00
#
_symmetry.space_group_name_H-M   'P 1'
#
loop_
_entity.id
_entity.type
_entity.pdbx_description
1 polymer ?
#
loop_
_entity_poly.entity_id
_entity_poly.type
_entity_poly.pdbx_seq_one_letter_code
_entity_poly.pdbx_strand_id
1 'polypeptide(L)'
;MQIDELNWAILTRLQQNARYSFAEIGREIGLSSPAVAERVKKMEDAGIIKGYKTQISYHQTGHQLKAIITLRAFMGRLKPFLEKVKEFKEVSNYYRITGNENIIMEVVLRDQAHLEEF
;
A
#
# COMPACT_ATOMS: atom_id res chain seq x y z
N MET A 1 -9.00 16.05 -11.93
CA MET A 1 -10.32 15.76 -11.37
C MET A 1 -10.46 16.41 -10.01
N GLN A 2 -11.57 17.08 -9.80
CA GLN A 2 -11.84 17.74 -8.53
C GLN A 2 -12.64 16.79 -7.64
N ILE A 3 -12.27 16.70 -6.35
CA ILE A 3 -12.92 15.78 -5.40
C ILE A 3 -14.03 16.53 -4.67
N ASP A 4 -15.27 16.12 -4.89
CA ASP A 4 -16.43 16.67 -4.19
C ASP A 4 -16.70 15.92 -2.88
N GLU A 5 -17.71 16.36 -2.12
CA GLU A 5 -18.05 15.74 -0.84
C GLU A 5 -18.47 14.28 -0.97
N LEU A 6 -19.18 13.95 -2.05
CA LEU A 6 -19.61 12.56 -2.29
C LEU A 6 -18.42 11.66 -2.59
N ASN A 7 -17.47 12.15 -3.37
CA ASN A 7 -16.23 11.41 -3.63
C ASN A 7 -15.45 11.18 -2.35
N TRP A 8 -15.32 12.20 -1.50
CA TRP A 8 -14.65 12.04 -0.21
C TRP A 8 -15.37 11.04 0.69
N ALA A 9 -16.70 11.04 0.67
CA ALA A 9 -17.50 10.10 1.46
C ALA A 9 -17.24 8.66 0.99
N ILE A 10 -17.14 8.44 -0.32
CA ILE A 10 -16.81 7.13 -0.89
C ILE A 10 -15.39 6.72 -0.49
N LEU A 11 -14.42 7.61 -0.66
CA LEU A 11 -13.02 7.32 -0.34
C LEU A 11 -12.85 6.96 1.13
N THR A 12 -13.51 7.67 2.02
CA THR A 12 -13.43 7.40 3.46
C THR A 12 -13.89 5.97 3.78
N ARG A 13 -14.98 5.54 3.16
CA ARG A 13 -15.50 4.20 3.39
C ARG A 13 -14.60 3.12 2.82
N LEU A 14 -14.07 3.32 1.62
CA LEU A 14 -13.16 2.38 1.00
C LEU A 14 -11.82 2.30 1.73
N GLN A 15 -11.36 3.40 2.33
CA GLN A 15 -10.15 3.38 3.16
C GLN A 15 -10.34 2.56 4.44
N GLN A 16 -11.55 2.56 4.99
CA GLN A 16 -11.87 1.74 6.16
C GLN A 16 -12.01 0.27 5.80
N ASN A 17 -12.63 -0.02 4.65
CA ASN A 17 -12.85 -1.39 4.19
C ASN A 17 -12.97 -1.39 2.66
N ALA A 18 -11.91 -1.85 1.99
CA ALA A 18 -11.89 -1.89 0.53
C ALA A 18 -12.95 -2.82 -0.08
N ARG A 19 -13.53 -3.72 0.72
CA ARG A 19 -14.59 -4.62 0.27
C ARG A 19 -16.00 -4.09 0.53
N TYR A 20 -16.12 -2.89 1.02
CA TYR A 20 -17.41 -2.24 1.24
C TYR A 20 -18.16 -2.20 -0.10
N SER A 21 -19.38 -2.72 -0.14
CA SER A 21 -20.11 -2.81 -1.39
C SER A 21 -20.61 -1.43 -1.84
N PHE A 22 -20.72 -1.25 -3.15
CA PHE A 22 -21.25 0.00 -3.70
C PHE A 22 -22.69 0.23 -3.27
N ALA A 23 -23.46 -0.84 -3.12
CA ALA A 23 -24.84 -0.75 -2.65
C ALA A 23 -24.92 -0.21 -1.22
N GLU A 24 -24.03 -0.70 -0.34
CA GLU A 24 -23.97 -0.22 1.05
C GLU A 24 -23.51 1.23 1.12
N ILE A 25 -22.47 1.58 0.38
CA ILE A 25 -21.98 2.96 0.30
C ILE A 25 -23.11 3.87 -0.19
N GLY A 26 -23.78 3.46 -1.26
CA GLY A 26 -24.87 4.26 -1.84
C GLY A 26 -25.99 4.51 -0.86
N ARG A 27 -26.38 3.50 -0.07
CA ARG A 27 -27.42 3.66 0.96
C ARG A 27 -27.01 4.70 2.01
N GLU A 28 -25.74 4.73 2.36
CA GLU A 28 -25.25 5.65 3.39
C GLU A 28 -25.12 7.09 2.91
N ILE A 29 -24.83 7.30 1.63
CA ILE A 29 -24.57 8.64 1.10
C ILE A 29 -25.67 9.14 0.14
N GLY A 30 -26.70 8.35 -0.08
CA GLY A 30 -27.82 8.77 -0.92
C GLY A 30 -27.62 8.63 -2.41
N LEU A 31 -26.83 7.64 -2.84
CA LEU A 31 -26.59 7.35 -4.26
C LEU A 31 -27.00 5.91 -4.58
N SER A 32 -27.32 5.68 -5.86
CA SER A 32 -27.54 4.32 -6.35
C SER A 32 -26.19 3.59 -6.46
N SER A 33 -26.24 2.25 -6.45
CA SER A 33 -25.04 1.44 -6.64
C SER A 33 -24.30 1.77 -7.95
N PRO A 34 -24.98 1.88 -9.10
CA PRO A 34 -24.31 2.30 -10.34
C PRO A 34 -23.68 3.68 -10.27
N ALA A 35 -24.31 4.62 -9.54
CA ALA A 35 -23.75 5.97 -9.38
C ALA A 35 -22.45 5.94 -8.57
N VAL A 36 -22.40 5.12 -7.51
CA VAL A 36 -21.18 4.92 -6.74
C VAL A 36 -20.10 4.28 -7.61
N ALA A 37 -20.46 3.23 -8.36
CA ALA A 37 -19.52 2.54 -9.25
C ALA A 37 -18.91 3.48 -10.28
N GLU A 38 -19.69 4.37 -10.86
CA GLU A 38 -19.20 5.34 -11.83
C GLU A 38 -18.20 6.29 -11.19
N ARG A 39 -18.48 6.79 -9.99
CA ARG A 39 -17.57 7.68 -9.28
C ARG A 39 -16.27 6.99 -8.92
N VAL A 40 -16.33 5.75 -8.46
CA VAL A 40 -15.14 4.95 -8.13
C VAL A 40 -14.28 4.75 -9.38
N LYS A 41 -14.92 4.39 -10.51
CA LYS A 41 -14.18 4.18 -11.76
C LYS A 41 -13.47 5.46 -12.20
N LYS A 42 -14.14 6.61 -12.12
CA LYS A 42 -13.51 7.89 -12.47
C LYS A 42 -12.33 8.20 -11.58
N MET A 43 -12.42 7.90 -10.28
CA MET A 43 -11.30 8.11 -9.36
C MET A 43 -10.15 7.14 -9.60
N GLU A 44 -10.44 5.91 -10.00
CA GLU A 44 -9.42 4.96 -10.41
C GLU A 44 -8.72 5.42 -11.69
N ASP A 45 -9.49 5.81 -12.71
CA ASP A 45 -8.93 6.28 -13.98
C ASP A 45 -8.10 7.54 -13.82
N ALA A 46 -8.47 8.42 -12.89
CA ALA A 46 -7.74 9.64 -12.59
C ALA A 46 -6.51 9.42 -11.70
N GLY A 47 -6.28 8.20 -11.23
CA GLY A 47 -5.16 7.87 -10.36
C GLY A 47 -5.32 8.31 -8.91
N ILE A 48 -6.52 8.75 -8.52
CA ILE A 48 -6.80 9.10 -7.12
C ILE A 48 -6.85 7.85 -6.27
N ILE A 49 -7.55 6.82 -6.75
CA ILE A 49 -7.46 5.49 -6.16
C ILE A 49 -6.36 4.76 -6.93
N LYS A 50 -5.25 4.51 -6.25
CA LYS A 50 -4.08 3.89 -6.87
C LYS A 50 -4.16 2.37 -6.89
N GLY A 51 -5.01 1.79 -6.07
CA GLY A 51 -5.17 0.35 -5.98
C GLY A 51 -5.74 -0.07 -4.65
N TYR A 52 -5.85 -1.37 -4.47
CA TYR A 52 -6.39 -2.00 -3.28
C TYR A 52 -5.39 -3.04 -2.80
N LYS A 53 -5.15 -3.08 -1.50
CA LYS A 53 -4.19 -4.02 -0.92
C LYS A 53 -4.82 -4.78 0.22
N THR A 54 -4.47 -6.06 0.33
CA THR A 54 -4.84 -6.89 1.45
C THR A 54 -3.82 -6.73 2.56
N GLN A 55 -4.28 -6.41 3.75
CA GLN A 55 -3.43 -6.45 4.95
C GLN A 55 -3.38 -7.89 5.44
N ILE A 56 -2.17 -8.41 5.62
CA ILE A 56 -1.95 -9.80 6.02
C ILE A 56 -1.28 -9.81 7.38
N SER A 57 -1.76 -10.69 8.26
CA SER A 57 -1.04 -11.00 9.47
C SER A 57 0.07 -11.99 9.13
N TYR A 58 1.28 -11.49 8.92
CA TYR A 58 2.41 -12.33 8.54
C TYR A 58 2.77 -13.34 9.62
N HIS A 59 2.50 -13.01 10.89
CA HIS A 59 2.67 -13.96 11.98
C HIS A 59 1.84 -15.22 11.76
N GLN A 60 0.59 -15.05 11.32
CA GLN A 60 -0.32 -16.17 11.06
C GLN A 60 0.07 -17.00 9.83
N THR A 61 0.91 -16.44 8.96
CA THR A 61 1.40 -17.15 7.78
C THR A 61 2.78 -17.77 7.98
N GLY A 62 3.26 -17.82 9.23
CA GLY A 62 4.55 -18.43 9.56
C GLY A 62 5.73 -17.48 9.50
N HIS A 63 5.50 -16.18 9.33
CA HIS A 63 6.55 -15.15 9.32
C HIS A 63 6.58 -14.50 10.68
N GLN A 64 7.48 -14.93 11.54
CA GLN A 64 7.50 -14.52 12.95
C GLN A 64 8.35 -13.30 13.24
N LEU A 65 9.15 -12.86 12.27
CA LEU A 65 10.05 -11.74 12.44
C LEU A 65 9.73 -10.64 11.42
N LYS A 66 9.46 -9.45 11.93
CA LYS A 66 9.37 -8.25 11.11
C LYS A 66 10.53 -7.33 11.49
N ALA A 67 11.29 -6.88 10.52
CA ALA A 67 12.41 -6.01 10.75
C ALA A 67 12.31 -4.75 9.90
N ILE A 68 12.87 -3.67 10.42
CA ILE A 68 13.03 -2.41 9.67
C ILE A 68 14.52 -2.24 9.43
N ILE A 69 14.90 -2.17 8.16
CA ILE A 69 16.29 -2.03 7.77
C ILE A 69 16.47 -0.65 7.14
N THR A 70 17.44 0.10 7.66
CA THR A 70 17.83 1.38 7.08
C THR A 70 19.12 1.21 6.31
N LEU A 71 19.16 1.77 5.12
CA LEU A 71 20.33 1.65 4.24
C LEU A 71 20.74 3.00 3.68
N ARG A 72 22.00 3.09 3.30
CA ARG A 72 22.53 4.22 2.58
C ARG A 72 22.94 3.77 1.19
N ALA A 73 22.30 4.37 0.17
CA ALA A 73 22.69 4.18 -1.22
C ALA A 73 23.44 5.42 -1.70
N PHE A 74 24.58 5.19 -2.35
CA PHE A 74 25.39 6.29 -2.89
C PHE A 74 24.76 6.84 -4.16
N MET A 75 25.13 8.08 -4.49
CA MET A 75 24.64 8.77 -5.67
C MET A 75 24.87 7.89 -6.91
N GLY A 76 23.84 7.80 -7.76
CA GLY A 76 23.86 6.97 -8.95
C GLY A 76 23.51 5.51 -8.76
N ARG A 77 23.43 5.03 -7.51
CA ARG A 77 23.11 3.63 -7.20
C ARG A 77 21.73 3.42 -6.61
N LEU A 78 21.07 4.51 -6.24
CA LEU A 78 19.74 4.44 -5.60
C LEU A 78 18.70 3.80 -6.52
N LYS A 79 18.60 4.27 -7.74
CA LYS A 79 17.58 3.79 -8.68
C LYS A 79 17.79 2.33 -9.08
N PRO A 80 19.00 1.88 -9.44
CA PRO A 80 19.23 0.46 -9.70
C PRO A 80 18.95 -0.41 -8.47
N PHE A 81 19.30 0.07 -7.28
CA PHE A 81 19.04 -0.65 -6.04
C PHE A 81 17.54 -0.83 -5.79
N LEU A 82 16.74 0.23 -5.97
CA LEU A 82 15.29 0.16 -5.79
C LEU A 82 14.64 -0.80 -6.79
N GLU A 83 15.13 -0.85 -8.02
CA GLU A 83 14.64 -1.82 -9.00
C GLU A 83 14.92 -3.26 -8.56
N LYS A 84 16.08 -3.50 -7.98
CA LYS A 84 16.44 -4.82 -7.47
C LYS A 84 15.64 -5.21 -6.23
N VAL A 85 15.36 -4.24 -5.35
CA VAL A 85 14.57 -4.48 -4.13
C VAL A 85 13.19 -5.04 -4.46
N LYS A 86 12.60 -4.63 -5.55
CA LYS A 86 11.28 -5.11 -5.97
C LYS A 86 11.25 -6.62 -6.23
N GLU A 87 12.40 -7.23 -6.50
CA GLU A 87 12.50 -8.68 -6.74
C GLU A 87 12.48 -9.50 -5.45
N PHE A 88 12.74 -8.89 -4.30
CA PHE A 88 12.76 -9.60 -3.02
C PHE A 88 11.37 -9.68 -2.42
N LYS A 89 10.82 -10.88 -2.33
CA LYS A 89 9.50 -11.10 -1.74
C LYS A 89 9.46 -10.80 -0.25
N GLU A 90 10.61 -10.83 0.43
CA GLU A 90 10.71 -10.52 1.85
C GLU A 90 10.46 -9.06 2.15
N VAL A 91 10.67 -8.17 1.19
CA VAL A 91 10.45 -6.73 1.36
C VAL A 91 8.98 -6.41 1.15
N SER A 92 8.27 -6.09 2.22
CA SER A 92 6.86 -5.73 2.15
C SER A 92 6.64 -4.28 1.72
N ASN A 93 7.50 -3.39 2.18
CA ASN A 93 7.46 -1.96 1.83
C ASN A 93 8.87 -1.39 1.83
N TYR A 94 9.06 -0.33 1.04
CA TYR A 94 10.30 0.43 1.11
C TYR A 94 9.99 1.91 0.89
N TYR A 95 10.83 2.77 1.46
CA TYR A 95 10.65 4.22 1.41
C TYR A 95 11.98 4.90 1.13
N ARG A 96 11.93 5.97 0.36
CA ARG A 96 13.04 6.89 0.22
C ARG A 96 12.91 7.97 1.27
N ILE A 97 14.00 8.27 1.96
CA ILE A 97 14.03 9.30 3.00
C ILE A 97 15.20 10.25 2.76
N THR A 98 15.18 11.37 3.44
CA THR A 98 16.30 12.32 3.45
C THR A 98 17.21 12.04 4.63
N GLY A 99 18.49 12.40 4.50
CA GLY A 99 19.48 12.21 5.56
C GLY A 99 20.60 11.29 5.13
N ASN A 100 21.41 10.84 6.11
CA ASN A 100 22.55 9.97 5.85
C ASN A 100 22.14 8.62 5.31
N GLU A 101 21.09 8.05 5.87
CA GLU A 101 20.48 6.83 5.37
C GLU A 101 19.25 7.25 4.58
N ASN A 102 19.17 6.83 3.33
CA ASN A 102 18.17 7.33 2.42
C ASN A 102 17.13 6.28 1.97
N ILE A 103 17.19 5.07 2.52
CA ILE A 103 16.23 4.01 2.27
C ILE A 103 15.84 3.34 3.57
N ILE A 104 14.52 3.17 3.77
CA ILE A 104 13.98 2.34 4.83
C ILE A 104 13.21 1.20 4.17
N MET A 105 13.47 -0.03 4.60
CA MET A 105 12.75 -1.21 4.14
C MET A 105 12.08 -1.90 5.31
N GLU A 106 10.82 -2.31 5.10
CA GLU A 106 10.15 -3.23 6.00
C GLU A 106 10.26 -4.62 5.41
N VAL A 107 10.85 -5.54 6.17
CA VAL A 107 11.03 -6.92 5.73
C VAL A 107 10.28 -7.87 6.64
N VAL A 108 9.73 -8.94 6.06
CA VAL A 108 8.99 -9.96 6.77
C VAL A 108 9.72 -11.28 6.55
N LEU A 109 10.13 -11.90 7.65
CA LEU A 109 11.03 -13.04 7.65
C LEU A 109 10.46 -14.16 8.51
N ARG A 110 10.88 -15.38 8.23
CA ARG A 110 10.41 -16.54 9.00
C ARG A 110 10.97 -16.52 10.43
N ASP A 111 12.25 -16.20 10.57
CA ASP A 111 12.96 -16.21 11.85
C ASP A 111 14.28 -15.44 11.76
N GLN A 112 15.05 -15.47 12.83
CA GLN A 112 16.34 -14.79 12.92
C GLN A 112 17.36 -15.36 11.92
N ALA A 113 17.34 -16.67 11.69
CA ALA A 113 18.25 -17.29 10.73
C ALA A 113 18.00 -16.78 9.31
N HIS A 114 16.73 -16.59 8.94
CA HIS A 114 16.35 -16.02 7.66
C HIS A 114 16.85 -14.59 7.51
N LEU A 115 16.86 -13.81 8.61
CA LEU A 115 17.39 -12.46 8.59
C LEU A 115 18.89 -12.47 8.26
N GLU A 116 19.63 -13.40 8.81
CA GLU A 116 21.07 -13.51 8.55
C GLU A 116 21.36 -13.89 7.09
N GLU A 117 20.52 -14.70 6.48
CA GLU A 117 20.65 -15.06 5.07
C GLU A 117 20.25 -13.90 4.14
N PHE A 118 19.32 -13.07 4.57
CA PHE A 118 18.82 -11.96 3.77
C PHE A 118 19.83 -10.83 3.67
#